data_ce15e27357e396793b8ce3cc1ed78775
#
_entry.id   ce15e27357e396793b8ce3cc1ed78775
#
_cell.length_a   1.000
_cell.length_b   1.000
_cell.length_c   1.000
_cell.angle_alpha   90.00
_cell.angle_beta   90.00
_cell.angle_gamma   90.00
#
_symmetry.space_group_name_H-M   'P 1'
#
loop_
_entity.id
_entity.type
_entity.pdbx_description
1 polymer ?
#
loop_
_entity_poly.entity_id
_entity_poly.type
_entity_poly.pdbx_seq_one_letter_code
_entity_poly.pdbx_strand_id
1 'polypeptide(L)'
;MSGSVDGPRRNVIMMISDGFGPASETYSRSYYQYINGLPFDHMMPLDTIHVGQSRTRSASSLVTDSAAGATAFSCAKKSYNGAIAGIDHLELDLSF
;
A
#
# COMPACT_ATOMS: atom_id res chain seq x y z
N MET A 1 7.92 -10.05 -34.14
CA MET A 1 6.44 -10.14 -34.06
C MET A 1 5.94 -9.02 -33.11
N SER A 2 5.50 -7.90 -33.66
CA SER A 2 4.90 -6.82 -32.90
C SER A 2 3.41 -7.14 -32.76
N GLY A 3 3.00 -7.71 -31.65
CA GLY A 3 1.59 -7.84 -31.31
C GLY A 3 1.03 -6.46 -31.01
N SER A 4 0.27 -5.87 -31.91
CA SER A 4 -0.53 -4.69 -31.61
C SER A 4 -1.60 -5.11 -30.60
N VAL A 5 -1.51 -4.60 -29.39
CA VAL A 5 -2.58 -4.73 -28.40
C VAL A 5 -3.67 -3.75 -28.80
N ASP A 6 -4.50 -4.15 -29.74
CA ASP A 6 -5.67 -3.40 -30.22
C ASP A 6 -6.82 -3.58 -29.20
N GLY A 7 -6.62 -3.08 -28.00
CA GLY A 7 -7.67 -2.97 -26.99
C GLY A 7 -7.97 -1.48 -26.71
N PRO A 8 -9.16 -1.17 -26.17
CA PRO A 8 -9.46 0.21 -25.77
C PRO A 8 -8.42 0.69 -24.77
N ARG A 9 -7.88 1.88 -25.00
CA ARG A 9 -6.92 2.49 -24.06
C ARG A 9 -7.58 2.70 -22.70
N ARG A 10 -6.91 2.23 -21.65
CA ARG A 10 -7.39 2.34 -20.28
C ARG A 10 -6.40 3.15 -19.46
N ASN A 11 -6.92 4.00 -18.60
CA ASN A 11 -6.14 4.71 -17.61
C ASN A 11 -6.33 4.05 -16.25
N VAL A 12 -5.26 3.94 -15.48
CA VAL A 12 -5.29 3.44 -14.10
C VAL A 12 -4.84 4.57 -13.19
N ILE A 13 -5.66 4.92 -12.21
CA ILE A 13 -5.31 5.89 -11.17
C ILE A 13 -5.16 5.10 -9.87
N MET A 14 -3.93 5.09 -9.33
CA MET A 14 -3.62 4.47 -8.05
C MET A 14 -3.51 5.56 -6.98
N MET A 15 -4.31 5.43 -5.91
CA MET A 15 -4.27 6.32 -4.76
C MET A 15 -3.79 5.56 -3.54
N ILE A 16 -2.78 6.09 -2.85
CA ILE A 16 -2.19 5.48 -1.67
C ILE A 16 -2.26 6.51 -0.54
N SER A 17 -3.02 6.19 0.51
CA SER A 17 -3.09 7.03 1.71
C SER A 17 -1.89 6.77 2.60
N ASP A 18 -1.18 7.84 2.99
CA ASP A 18 -0.07 7.76 3.91
C ASP A 18 -0.54 7.42 5.33
N GLY A 19 0.11 6.44 5.97
CA GLY A 19 -0.18 6.02 7.33
C GLY A 19 -1.55 5.33 7.54
N PHE A 20 -2.28 5.04 6.49
CA PHE A 20 -3.59 4.40 6.58
C PHE A 20 -3.46 2.88 6.68
N GLY A 21 -3.71 2.35 7.86
CA GLY A 21 -3.67 0.91 8.15
C GLY A 21 -5.06 0.33 8.48
N PRO A 22 -5.13 -0.97 8.82
CA PRO A 22 -6.39 -1.65 9.14
C PRO A 22 -7.17 -0.99 10.29
N ALA A 23 -6.48 -0.47 11.30
CA ALA A 23 -7.11 0.24 12.41
C ALA A 23 -7.76 1.55 11.95
N SER A 24 -7.13 2.27 11.03
CA SER A 24 -7.70 3.50 10.44
C SER A 24 -8.95 3.20 9.63
N GLU A 25 -8.96 2.10 8.87
CA GLU A 25 -10.15 1.64 8.11
C GLU A 25 -11.31 1.32 9.08
N THR A 26 -11.05 0.55 10.13
CA THR A 26 -12.06 0.19 11.13
C THR A 26 -12.61 1.44 11.83
N TYR A 27 -11.74 2.36 12.22
CA TYR A 27 -12.15 3.63 12.82
C TYR A 27 -13.01 4.46 11.88
N SER A 28 -12.60 4.61 10.64
CA SER A 28 -13.33 5.37 9.62
C SER A 28 -14.72 4.79 9.37
N ARG A 29 -14.82 3.46 9.26
CA ARG A 29 -16.10 2.76 9.09
C ARG A 29 -17.02 3.00 10.28
N SER A 30 -16.54 2.80 11.50
CA SER A 30 -17.32 2.98 12.72
C SER A 30 -17.78 4.41 12.88
N TYR A 31 -16.93 5.38 12.60
CA TYR A 31 -17.27 6.81 12.65
C TYR A 31 -18.34 7.16 11.60
N TYR A 32 -18.16 6.68 10.37
CA TYR A 32 -19.14 6.93 9.29
C TYR A 32 -20.50 6.33 9.60
N GLN A 33 -20.55 5.12 10.12
CA GLN A 33 -21.78 4.47 10.57
C GLN A 33 -22.47 5.29 11.67
N TYR A 34 -21.70 5.74 12.66
CA TYR A 34 -22.21 6.52 13.78
C TYR A 34 -22.82 7.84 13.34
N ILE A 35 -22.09 8.66 12.58
CA ILE A 35 -22.56 10.00 12.19
C ILE A 35 -23.75 9.96 11.21
N ASN A 36 -23.91 8.89 10.45
CA ASN A 36 -25.00 8.73 9.49
C ASN A 36 -26.13 7.82 9.99
N GLY A 37 -26.06 7.33 11.23
CA GLY A 37 -27.06 6.43 11.79
C GLY A 37 -27.24 5.13 11.01
N LEU A 38 -26.14 4.59 10.47
CA LEU A 38 -26.15 3.39 9.66
C LEU A 38 -26.03 2.13 10.51
N PRO A 39 -26.47 0.96 10.02
CA PRO A 39 -26.32 -0.30 10.74
C PRO A 39 -24.85 -0.71 10.82
N PHE A 40 -24.51 -1.56 11.80
CA PHE A 40 -23.13 -1.98 12.08
C PHE A 40 -22.51 -2.88 10.99
N ASP A 41 -23.32 -3.44 10.10
CA ASP A 41 -22.89 -4.22 8.95
C ASP A 41 -22.73 -3.38 7.67
N HIS A 42 -22.92 -2.06 7.76
CA HIS A 42 -22.67 -1.17 6.62
C HIS A 42 -21.19 -1.20 6.22
N MET A 43 -20.96 -1.46 4.95
CA MET A 43 -19.60 -1.52 4.39
C MET A 43 -19.24 -0.20 3.71
N MET A 44 -18.00 0.25 3.93
CA MET A 44 -17.42 1.35 3.17
C MET A 44 -17.03 0.88 1.76
N PRO A 45 -16.96 1.80 0.76
CA PRO A 45 -16.49 1.42 -0.57
C PRO A 45 -15.14 0.69 -0.59
N LEU A 46 -14.21 1.08 0.30
CA LEU A 46 -12.90 0.45 0.42
C LEU A 46 -13.00 -1.00 0.91
N ASP A 47 -13.93 -1.31 1.81
CA ASP A 47 -14.19 -2.68 2.28
C ASP A 47 -14.57 -3.62 1.14
N THR A 48 -15.30 -3.10 0.14
CA THR A 48 -15.83 -3.92 -0.97
C THR A 48 -14.77 -4.33 -1.98
N ILE A 49 -13.63 -3.64 -1.99
CA ILE A 49 -12.51 -3.89 -2.93
C ILE A 49 -11.28 -4.48 -2.25
N HIS A 50 -11.36 -4.79 -0.95
CA HIS A 50 -10.25 -5.37 -0.20
C HIS A 50 -9.91 -6.77 -0.73
N VAL A 51 -8.66 -6.96 -1.12
CA VAL A 51 -8.16 -8.23 -1.68
C VAL A 51 -6.97 -8.81 -0.90
N GLY A 52 -6.36 -8.04 -0.01
CA GLY A 52 -5.20 -8.50 0.75
C GLY A 52 -4.53 -7.40 1.55
N GLN A 53 -3.34 -7.70 2.03
CA GLN A 53 -2.57 -6.82 2.91
C GLN A 53 -1.12 -6.71 2.43
N SER A 54 -0.51 -5.56 2.68
CA SER A 54 0.91 -5.32 2.44
C SER A 54 1.72 -5.53 3.71
N ARG A 55 2.85 -6.22 3.62
CA ARG A 55 3.84 -6.33 4.69
C ARG A 55 4.72 -5.10 4.67
N THR A 56 4.54 -4.21 5.62
CA THR A 56 5.04 -2.83 5.56
C THR A 56 6.47 -2.64 6.09
N ARG A 57 7.08 -3.60 6.77
CA ARG A 57 8.43 -3.41 7.31
C ARG A 57 9.42 -2.92 6.25
N SER A 58 10.35 -2.06 6.65
CA SER A 58 11.51 -1.71 5.82
C SER A 58 12.64 -2.73 5.99
N ALA A 59 13.75 -2.56 5.26
CA ALA A 59 14.96 -3.37 5.46
C ALA A 59 15.61 -3.10 6.83
N SER A 60 15.52 -1.88 7.33
CA SER A 60 16.17 -1.43 8.56
C SER A 60 15.30 -1.41 9.81
N SER A 61 13.96 -1.60 9.68
CA SER A 61 13.04 -1.45 10.81
C SER A 61 11.75 -2.24 10.61
N LEU A 62 11.16 -2.69 11.72
CA LEU A 62 9.81 -3.27 11.72
C LEU A 62 8.72 -2.26 11.34
N VAL A 63 8.97 -0.98 11.61
CA VAL A 63 8.08 0.13 11.24
C VAL A 63 8.74 0.89 10.10
N THR A 64 8.13 0.84 8.92
CA THR A 64 8.60 1.57 7.74
C THR A 64 8.29 3.05 7.86
N ASP A 65 9.09 3.89 7.19
CA ASP A 65 8.66 5.22 6.80
C ASP A 65 7.96 5.20 5.43
N SER A 66 7.38 6.34 5.04
CA SER A 66 6.63 6.46 3.79
C SER A 66 7.53 6.29 2.55
N ALA A 67 8.77 6.74 2.63
CA ALA A 67 9.71 6.67 1.50
C ALA A 67 10.15 5.23 1.20
N ALA A 68 10.50 4.46 2.22
CA ALA A 68 10.82 3.05 2.07
C ALA A 68 9.61 2.23 1.61
N GLY A 69 8.41 2.55 2.11
CA GLY A 69 7.15 1.95 1.67
C GLY A 69 6.87 2.23 0.20
N ALA A 70 7.03 3.47 -0.25
CA ALA A 70 6.83 3.86 -1.64
C ALA A 70 7.82 3.17 -2.58
N THR A 71 9.07 3.01 -2.16
CA THR A 71 10.07 2.25 -2.92
C THR A 71 9.66 0.79 -3.08
N ALA A 72 9.11 0.18 -2.02
CA ALA A 72 8.62 -1.20 -2.09
C ALA A 72 7.46 -1.37 -3.08
N PHE A 73 6.50 -0.45 -3.09
CA PHE A 73 5.38 -0.49 -4.05
C PHE A 73 5.82 -0.27 -5.49
N SER A 74 6.78 0.63 -5.71
CA SER A 74 7.18 1.05 -7.05
C SER A 74 8.21 0.15 -7.69
N CYS A 75 9.13 -0.42 -6.90
CA CYS A 75 10.29 -1.14 -7.38
C CYS A 75 10.31 -2.63 -6.97
N ALA A 76 9.33 -3.08 -6.18
CA ALA A 76 9.27 -4.44 -5.62
C ALA A 76 10.52 -4.82 -4.79
N LYS A 77 11.18 -3.83 -4.18
CA LYS A 77 12.36 -4.01 -3.34
C LYS A 77 12.21 -3.27 -2.02
N LYS A 78 12.66 -3.89 -0.94
CA LYS A 78 12.73 -3.24 0.36
C LYS A 78 13.84 -2.18 0.37
N SER A 79 13.57 -1.05 1.01
CA SER A 79 14.52 0.03 1.27
C SER A 79 14.60 0.27 2.78
N TYR A 80 15.51 1.11 3.19
CA TYR A 80 15.72 1.46 4.61
C TYR A 80 15.04 2.80 4.94
N ASN A 81 14.73 3.00 6.22
CA ASN A 81 14.12 4.25 6.67
C ASN A 81 15.06 5.44 6.45
N GLY A 82 14.51 6.54 5.97
CA GLY A 82 15.24 7.75 5.62
C GLY A 82 15.74 7.83 4.19
N ALA A 83 15.62 6.74 3.39
CA ALA A 83 16.01 6.75 1.99
C ALA A 83 14.83 7.01 1.07
N ILE A 84 15.02 7.89 0.09
CA ILE A 84 14.08 8.11 -1.00
C ILE A 84 14.62 7.41 -2.25
N ALA A 85 13.90 6.39 -2.71
CA ALA A 85 14.25 5.59 -3.89
C ALA A 85 15.66 4.97 -3.84
N GLY A 86 16.27 4.88 -2.65
CA GLY A 86 17.56 4.26 -2.42
C GLY A 86 17.41 2.80 -1.98
N ILE A 87 18.37 1.98 -2.38
CA ILE A 87 18.52 0.60 -1.92
C ILE A 87 19.89 0.52 -1.26
N ASP A 88 19.94 0.00 -0.03
CA ASP A 88 21.22 -0.17 0.65
C ASP A 88 22.01 -1.31 -0.03
N HIS A 89 23.26 -1.04 -0.35
CA HIS A 89 24.15 -2.02 -0.94
C HIS A 89 24.52 -3.17 0.03
N LEU A 90 24.21 -3.02 1.32
CA LEU A 90 24.48 -4.04 2.33
C LEU A 90 23.56 -5.27 2.22
N GLU A 91 22.46 -5.20 1.45
CA GLU A 91 21.61 -6.39 1.21
C GLU A 91 22.22 -7.40 0.22
N LEU A 92 23.30 -7.06 -0.46
CA LEU A 92 23.93 -7.97 -1.42
C LEU A 92 24.87 -8.99 -0.73
N ASP A 93 25.14 -8.85 0.56
CA ASP A 93 26.12 -9.69 1.29
C ASP A 93 25.47 -10.70 2.25
N LEU A 94 24.15 -10.88 2.22
CA LEU A 94 23.44 -11.92 2.99
C LEU A 94 22.98 -13.07 2.10
N SER A 95 23.86 -13.56 1.24
CA SER A 95 23.71 -14.90 0.66
C SER A 95 24.26 -15.93 1.67
N PHE A 96 23.38 -16.45 2.52
CA PHE A 96 23.57 -17.69 3.24
C PHE A 96 22.74 -18.79 2.60
#